data_79044becb860622cc5c6edb803babe2a
#
_entry.id   79044becb860622cc5c6edb803babe2a
#
_cell.length_a   1.000
_cell.length_b   1.000
_cell.length_c   1.000
_cell.angle_alpha   90.00
_cell.angle_beta   90.00
_cell.angle_gamma   90.00
#
_symmetry.space_group_name_H-M   'P 1'
#
loop_
_entity.id
_entity.type
_entity.pdbx_description
1 polymer ?
#
loop_
_entity_poly.entity_id
_entity_poly.type
_entity_poly.pdbx_seq_one_letter_code
_entity_poly.pdbx_strand_id
1 'polypeptide(L)'
;VGDKNQAIYGFRGADSNSIGMFEKRLKNGSREISHFPLTTTWRCPKSVVSEANRYVADYHAHEDAPEGNVIVRAAFTPLRNDMVLCRYNAPLVSAFYDLISQGKSAYILGRDMTAGLVNAVKKITSNNHMGTEEFWQLFMADFEFNHAKLISQDKVNQALALEDKKECIAIFTDKATTVGGIISEIKRVFDNNDEGEIMLSTVHKAKGLEADNVYI
;
A
#
# COMPACT_ATOMS: atom_id res chain seq x y z
N VAL A 1 8.52 -20.99 12.29
CA VAL A 1 7.12 -20.55 12.20
C VAL A 1 6.93 -19.85 10.87
N GLY A 2 5.86 -20.15 10.16
CA GLY A 2 5.54 -19.54 8.88
C GLY A 2 4.05 -19.57 8.59
N ASP A 3 3.61 -18.68 7.68
CA ASP A 3 2.24 -18.61 7.22
C ASP A 3 2.22 -18.34 5.72
N LYS A 4 1.69 -19.30 4.95
CA LYS A 4 1.62 -19.20 3.48
C LYS A 4 0.72 -18.04 3.01
N ASN A 5 -0.32 -17.70 3.78
CA ASN A 5 -1.27 -16.64 3.44
C ASN A 5 -0.69 -15.24 3.70
N GLN A 6 0.43 -15.14 4.44
CA GLN A 6 1.15 -13.89 4.68
C GLN A 6 2.31 -13.65 3.69
N ALA A 7 2.47 -14.48 2.68
CA ALA A 7 3.46 -14.31 1.61
C ALA A 7 3.00 -13.26 0.57
N ILE A 8 2.71 -12.03 1.02
CA ILE A 8 2.13 -10.95 0.20
C ILE A 8 3.15 -10.19 -0.65
N TYR A 9 4.46 -10.52 -0.56
CA TYR A 9 5.53 -9.88 -1.33
C TYR A 9 5.95 -10.70 -2.56
N GLY A 10 5.02 -11.37 -3.24
CA GLY A 10 5.29 -12.15 -4.45
C GLY A 10 6.05 -11.37 -5.54
N PHE A 11 5.76 -10.07 -5.68
CA PHE A 11 6.47 -9.16 -6.59
C PHE A 11 7.96 -8.91 -6.22
N ARG A 12 8.37 -9.31 -5.00
CA ARG A 12 9.78 -9.32 -4.54
C ARG A 12 10.35 -10.72 -4.42
N GLY A 13 9.69 -11.73 -5.00
CA GLY A 13 10.15 -13.11 -4.98
C GLY A 13 9.70 -13.93 -3.77
N ALA A 14 8.78 -13.44 -2.94
CA ALA A 14 8.15 -14.27 -1.92
C ALA A 14 7.26 -15.32 -2.59
N ASP A 15 7.41 -16.57 -2.13
CA ASP A 15 6.66 -17.72 -2.65
C ASP A 15 5.76 -18.30 -1.54
N SER A 16 4.46 -18.31 -1.77
CA SER A 16 3.48 -18.92 -0.86
C SER A 16 3.70 -20.43 -0.66
N ASN A 17 4.42 -21.09 -1.58
CA ASN A 17 4.78 -22.49 -1.47
C ASN A 17 6.13 -22.75 -0.76
N SER A 18 6.80 -21.71 -0.25
CA SER A 18 8.12 -21.82 0.39
C SER A 18 8.16 -22.82 1.54
N ILE A 19 7.08 -22.89 2.35
CA ILE A 19 6.95 -23.86 3.45
C ILE A 19 6.90 -25.29 2.89
N GLY A 20 6.08 -25.54 1.88
CA GLY A 20 6.00 -26.86 1.22
C GLY A 20 7.31 -27.30 0.57
N MET A 21 8.07 -26.37 -0.02
CA MET A 21 9.40 -26.66 -0.56
C MET A 21 10.41 -26.99 0.54
N PHE A 22 10.36 -26.27 1.66
CA PHE A 22 11.19 -26.56 2.82
C PHE A 22 10.91 -27.95 3.40
N GLU A 23 9.64 -28.30 3.56
CA GLU A 23 9.21 -29.63 4.02
C GLU A 23 9.70 -30.75 3.10
N LYS A 24 9.57 -30.59 1.78
CA LYS A 24 10.10 -31.55 0.80
C LYS A 24 11.59 -31.79 0.97
N ARG A 25 12.37 -30.72 1.19
CA ARG A 25 13.83 -30.84 1.41
C ARG A 25 14.15 -31.60 2.69
N LEU A 26 13.41 -31.36 3.78
CA LEU A 26 13.60 -32.08 5.04
C LEU A 26 13.24 -33.57 4.92
N LYS A 27 12.13 -33.92 4.26
CA LYS A 27 11.71 -35.30 4.00
C LYS A 27 12.71 -36.05 3.14
N ASN A 28 13.27 -35.42 2.12
CA ASN A 28 14.33 -36.02 1.29
C ASN A 28 15.61 -36.31 2.09
N GLY A 29 15.85 -35.60 3.20
CA GLY A 29 16.92 -35.85 4.16
C GLY A 29 16.57 -36.86 5.25
N SER A 30 15.49 -37.66 5.09
CA SER A 30 14.98 -38.64 6.07
C SER A 30 14.69 -38.09 7.44
N ARG A 31 14.25 -36.81 7.53
CA ARG A 31 13.83 -36.17 8.77
C ARG A 31 12.31 -36.26 8.94
N GLU A 32 11.89 -36.62 10.13
CA GLU A 32 10.46 -36.52 10.51
C GLU A 32 10.09 -35.06 10.71
N ILE A 33 8.87 -34.70 10.30
CA ILE A 33 8.33 -33.34 10.42
C ILE A 33 7.02 -33.42 11.20
N SER A 34 6.96 -32.68 12.30
CA SER A 34 5.73 -32.49 13.08
C SER A 34 5.16 -31.10 12.81
N HIS A 35 3.85 -31.01 12.61
CA HIS A 35 3.13 -29.77 12.36
C HIS A 35 2.36 -29.35 13.62
N PHE A 36 2.57 -28.12 14.04
CA PHE A 36 1.87 -27.52 15.17
C PHE A 36 1.13 -26.27 14.68
N PRO A 37 -0.14 -26.37 14.28
CA PRO A 37 -0.89 -25.25 13.77
C PRO A 37 -1.17 -24.22 14.87
N LEU A 38 -1.01 -22.93 14.55
CA LEU A 38 -1.43 -21.80 15.39
C LEU A 38 -2.66 -21.18 14.72
N THR A 39 -3.83 -21.63 15.07
CA THR A 39 -5.10 -21.25 14.45
C THR A 39 -5.86 -20.19 15.23
N THR A 40 -5.51 -19.97 16.51
CA THR A 40 -6.17 -18.98 17.37
C THR A 40 -5.42 -17.67 17.41
N THR A 41 -6.10 -16.57 17.10
CA THR A 41 -5.59 -15.22 17.25
C THR A 41 -6.00 -14.58 18.57
N TRP A 42 -5.06 -13.90 19.22
CA TRP A 42 -5.28 -13.09 20.41
C TRP A 42 -5.39 -11.59 20.08
N ARG A 43 -5.14 -11.25 18.82
CA ARG A 43 -5.07 -9.87 18.33
C ARG A 43 -6.43 -9.37 17.84
N CYS A 44 -7.12 -10.19 17.07
CA CYS A 44 -8.26 -9.74 16.28
C CYS A 44 -9.59 -9.98 17.01
N PRO A 45 -10.53 -9.00 16.97
CA PRO A 45 -11.90 -9.17 17.43
C PRO A 45 -12.65 -10.28 16.67
N LYS A 46 -13.70 -10.83 17.29
CA LYS A 46 -14.50 -11.94 16.73
C LYS A 46 -15.10 -11.61 15.37
N SER A 47 -15.65 -10.40 15.20
CA SER A 47 -16.23 -9.97 13.92
C SER A 47 -15.19 -9.85 12.79
N VAL A 48 -13.96 -9.38 13.09
CA VAL A 48 -12.86 -9.29 12.13
C VAL A 48 -12.40 -10.70 11.72
N VAL A 49 -12.32 -11.64 12.68
CA VAL A 49 -11.99 -13.03 12.39
C VAL A 49 -13.08 -13.69 11.53
N SER A 50 -14.36 -13.42 11.83
CA SER A 50 -15.48 -13.91 11.04
C SER A 50 -15.41 -13.43 9.58
N GLU A 51 -15.04 -12.17 9.34
CA GLU A 51 -14.83 -11.65 7.98
C GLU A 51 -13.61 -12.29 7.31
N ALA A 52 -12.49 -12.45 8.05
CA ALA A 52 -11.28 -13.09 7.55
C ALA A 52 -11.51 -14.57 7.16
N ASN A 53 -12.40 -15.26 7.83
CA ASN A 53 -12.74 -16.67 7.55
C ASN A 53 -13.39 -16.88 6.17
N ARG A 54 -13.86 -15.83 5.52
CA ARG A 54 -14.30 -15.90 4.10
C ARG A 54 -13.14 -16.23 3.15
N TYR A 55 -11.91 -16.00 3.59
CA TYR A 55 -10.68 -16.15 2.80
C TYR A 55 -9.72 -17.19 3.40
N VAL A 56 -9.72 -17.35 4.72
CA VAL A 56 -8.81 -18.24 5.47
C VAL A 56 -9.63 -19.08 6.45
N ALA A 57 -9.84 -20.36 6.12
CA ALA A 57 -10.81 -21.22 6.82
C ALA A 57 -10.44 -21.54 8.28
N ASP A 58 -9.17 -21.77 8.59
CA ASP A 58 -8.72 -22.27 9.90
C ASP A 58 -8.18 -21.15 10.80
N TYR A 59 -8.96 -20.08 10.97
CA TYR A 59 -8.57 -18.92 11.75
C TYR A 59 -9.66 -18.60 12.79
N HIS A 60 -9.31 -18.64 14.09
CA HIS A 60 -10.27 -18.54 15.18
C HIS A 60 -9.90 -17.40 16.13
N ALA A 61 -10.89 -16.64 16.58
CA ALA A 61 -10.69 -15.68 17.66
C ALA A 61 -10.56 -16.43 19.00
N HIS A 62 -9.73 -15.90 19.91
CA HIS A 62 -9.72 -16.36 21.29
C HIS A 62 -11.11 -16.17 21.93
N GLU A 63 -11.49 -17.03 22.89
CA GLU A 63 -12.81 -16.96 23.53
C GLU A 63 -13.08 -15.62 24.21
N ASP A 64 -12.05 -15.04 24.85
CA ASP A 64 -12.09 -13.73 25.50
C ASP A 64 -11.91 -12.54 24.53
N ALA A 65 -11.75 -12.77 23.22
CA ALA A 65 -11.61 -11.69 22.27
C ALA A 65 -12.88 -10.81 22.26
N PRO A 66 -12.74 -9.46 22.17
CA PRO A 66 -13.89 -8.57 22.07
C PRO A 66 -14.70 -8.87 20.81
N GLU A 67 -15.99 -8.50 20.80
CA GLU A 67 -16.84 -8.71 19.65
C GLU A 67 -16.35 -7.93 18.42
N GLY A 68 -16.01 -6.64 18.60
CA GLY A 68 -15.60 -5.74 17.53
C GLY A 68 -16.71 -5.47 16.52
N ASN A 69 -16.37 -4.78 15.43
CA ASN A 69 -17.31 -4.46 14.36
C ASN A 69 -16.64 -4.50 12.98
N VAL A 70 -17.31 -5.06 11.99
CA VAL A 70 -16.98 -4.88 10.56
C VAL A 70 -18.15 -4.15 9.91
N ILE A 71 -17.90 -2.95 9.38
CA ILE A 71 -18.96 -2.07 8.88
C ILE A 71 -18.60 -1.62 7.47
N VAL A 72 -19.52 -1.81 6.53
CA VAL A 72 -19.45 -1.17 5.23
C VAL A 72 -20.07 0.22 5.34
N ARG A 73 -19.29 1.25 5.10
CA ARG A 73 -19.71 2.65 5.19
C ARG A 73 -19.56 3.37 3.87
N ALA A 74 -20.50 4.28 3.58
CA ALA A 74 -20.36 5.21 2.47
C ALA A 74 -19.52 6.45 2.85
N ALA A 75 -19.44 6.80 4.16
CA ALA A 75 -18.71 7.96 4.65
C ALA A 75 -17.34 7.59 5.20
N PHE A 76 -16.32 8.34 4.77
CA PHE A 76 -14.94 8.23 5.22
C PHE A 76 -14.66 9.33 6.27
N THR A 77 -14.62 8.95 7.53
CA THR A 77 -14.45 9.89 8.66
C THR A 77 -13.44 9.40 9.69
N PRO A 78 -12.18 9.14 9.29
CA PRO A 78 -11.18 8.68 10.24
C PRO A 78 -10.88 9.72 11.32
N LEU A 79 -10.56 9.23 12.52
CA LEU A 79 -10.21 10.00 13.70
C LEU A 79 -8.74 9.79 14.05
N ARG A 80 -8.28 10.47 15.09
CA ARG A 80 -6.94 10.31 15.65
C ARG A 80 -6.65 8.83 15.97
N ASN A 81 -5.44 8.36 15.61
CA ASN A 81 -4.95 7.00 15.76
C ASN A 81 -5.64 5.95 14.87
N ASP A 82 -6.54 6.35 13.98
CA ASP A 82 -7.08 5.44 12.99
C ASP A 82 -6.06 5.16 11.87
N MET A 83 -6.19 3.99 11.27
CA MET A 83 -5.39 3.56 10.14
C MET A 83 -6.25 3.50 8.87
N VAL A 84 -5.74 4.07 7.79
CA VAL A 84 -6.38 4.03 6.46
C VAL A 84 -5.51 3.21 5.54
N LEU A 85 -6.07 2.15 4.97
CA LEU A 85 -5.36 1.24 4.10
C LEU A 85 -5.92 1.28 2.69
N CYS A 86 -5.04 1.22 1.70
CA CYS A 86 -5.40 1.01 0.32
C CYS A 86 -4.39 0.10 -0.39
N ARG A 87 -4.79 -0.50 -1.51
CA ARG A 87 -3.87 -1.27 -2.35
C ARG A 87 -2.88 -0.38 -3.09
N TYR A 88 -3.32 0.82 -3.47
CA TYR A 88 -2.61 1.79 -4.30
C TYR A 88 -2.28 3.06 -3.54
N ASN A 89 -1.30 3.83 -4.03
CA ASN A 89 -0.84 5.05 -3.38
C ASN A 89 -1.68 6.28 -3.78
N ALA A 90 -2.16 6.35 -5.01
CA ALA A 90 -2.91 7.52 -5.48
C ALA A 90 -4.18 7.81 -4.64
N PRO A 91 -5.02 6.82 -4.29
CA PRO A 91 -6.13 7.06 -3.38
C PRO A 91 -5.70 7.54 -1.98
N LEU A 92 -4.54 7.08 -1.48
CA LEU A 92 -4.01 7.55 -0.19
C LEU A 92 -3.56 9.01 -0.26
N VAL A 93 -2.95 9.43 -1.39
CA VAL A 93 -2.58 10.85 -1.60
C VAL A 93 -3.83 11.73 -1.67
N SER A 94 -4.89 11.29 -2.38
CA SER A 94 -6.17 12.02 -2.40
C SER A 94 -6.77 12.13 -1.00
N ALA A 95 -6.85 11.00 -0.27
CA ALA A 95 -7.37 10.98 1.10
C ALA A 95 -6.55 11.86 2.05
N PHE A 96 -5.23 11.92 1.88
CA PHE A 96 -4.37 12.83 2.65
C PHE A 96 -4.77 14.28 2.44
N TYR A 97 -4.91 14.74 1.20
CA TYR A 97 -5.32 16.11 0.93
C TYR A 97 -6.75 16.42 1.44
N ASP A 98 -7.67 15.47 1.33
CA ASP A 98 -9.04 15.61 1.86
C ASP A 98 -9.01 15.78 3.38
N LEU A 99 -8.24 14.99 4.11
CA LEU A 99 -8.09 15.09 5.56
C LEU A 99 -7.45 16.42 5.97
N ILE A 100 -6.38 16.84 5.30
CA ILE A 100 -5.73 18.13 5.57
C ILE A 100 -6.70 19.30 5.29
N SER A 101 -7.50 19.22 4.23
CA SER A 101 -8.50 20.25 3.91
C SER A 101 -9.60 20.37 4.99
N GLN A 102 -9.87 19.28 5.72
CA GLN A 102 -10.78 19.22 6.86
C GLN A 102 -10.12 19.65 8.19
N GLY A 103 -8.86 20.10 8.16
CA GLY A 103 -8.10 20.48 9.35
C GLY A 103 -7.61 19.30 10.19
N LYS A 104 -7.63 18.09 9.65
CA LYS A 104 -7.12 16.89 10.33
C LYS A 104 -5.63 16.70 10.07
N SER A 105 -4.91 16.21 11.06
CA SER A 105 -3.50 15.84 10.93
C SER A 105 -3.39 14.40 10.44
N ALA A 106 -2.70 14.20 9.32
CA ALA A 106 -2.52 12.89 8.70
C ALA A 106 -1.11 12.76 8.11
N TYR A 107 -0.63 11.52 7.97
CA TYR A 107 0.64 11.23 7.29
C TYR A 107 0.52 9.96 6.44
N ILE A 108 1.34 9.87 5.38
CA ILE A 108 1.42 8.68 4.54
C ILE A 108 2.70 7.92 4.87
N LEU A 109 2.56 6.66 5.26
CA LEU A 109 3.69 5.76 5.47
C LEU A 109 4.32 5.37 4.13
N GLY A 110 5.36 6.10 3.69
CA GLY A 110 5.84 5.89 2.32
C GLY A 110 7.10 6.61 1.89
N ARG A 111 8.08 6.84 2.76
CA ARG A 111 9.34 7.54 2.41
C ARG A 111 10.07 6.99 1.17
N ASP A 112 9.99 5.68 0.94
CA ASP A 112 10.54 5.04 -0.27
C ASP A 112 9.82 5.46 -1.56
N MET A 113 8.60 6.00 -1.47
CA MET A 113 7.85 6.52 -2.62
C MET A 113 8.38 7.85 -3.13
N THR A 114 8.91 8.71 -2.25
CA THR A 114 9.48 10.02 -2.63
C THR A 114 10.49 9.88 -3.75
N ALA A 115 11.50 9.03 -3.56
CA ALA A 115 12.53 8.83 -4.56
C ALA A 115 11.97 8.30 -5.89
N GLY A 116 11.01 7.37 -5.84
CA GLY A 116 10.37 6.78 -7.01
C GLY A 116 9.57 7.79 -7.83
N LEU A 117 8.81 8.67 -7.17
CA LEU A 117 8.00 9.70 -7.82
C LEU A 117 8.89 10.85 -8.33
N VAL A 118 9.81 11.35 -7.51
CA VAL A 118 10.77 12.41 -7.91
C VAL A 118 11.60 11.96 -9.10
N ASN A 119 12.09 10.73 -9.13
CA ASN A 119 12.83 10.20 -10.28
C ASN A 119 11.96 10.09 -11.54
N ALA A 120 10.67 9.75 -11.41
CA ALA A 120 9.75 9.74 -12.55
C ALA A 120 9.56 11.16 -13.13
N VAL A 121 9.43 12.18 -12.29
CA VAL A 121 9.36 13.58 -12.73
C VAL A 121 10.67 14.02 -13.39
N LYS A 122 11.82 13.75 -12.76
CA LYS A 122 13.15 14.12 -13.27
C LYS A 122 13.55 13.39 -14.55
N LYS A 123 13.00 12.21 -14.81
CA LYS A 123 13.19 11.48 -16.07
C LYS A 123 12.65 12.28 -17.27
N ILE A 124 11.55 13.02 -17.06
CA ILE A 124 10.92 13.82 -18.12
C ILE A 124 11.70 15.12 -18.36
N THR A 125 12.05 15.81 -17.28
CA THR A 125 12.80 17.08 -17.38
C THR A 125 13.62 17.36 -16.13
N SER A 126 14.77 18.02 -16.33
CA SER A 126 15.58 18.61 -15.26
C SER A 126 15.26 20.10 -15.02
N ASN A 127 14.40 20.70 -15.85
CA ASN A 127 14.02 22.10 -15.73
C ASN A 127 12.94 22.29 -14.65
N ASN A 128 13.36 22.69 -13.46
CA ASN A 128 12.43 22.92 -12.34
C ASN A 128 11.46 24.10 -12.57
N HIS A 129 11.73 25.00 -13.52
CA HIS A 129 10.88 26.14 -13.87
C HIS A 129 9.87 25.84 -14.98
N MET A 130 9.92 24.65 -15.60
CA MET A 130 8.94 24.22 -16.58
C MET A 130 7.54 24.25 -15.98
N GLY A 131 6.55 24.77 -16.72
CA GLY A 131 5.15 24.79 -16.32
C GLY A 131 4.56 23.37 -16.23
N THR A 132 3.57 23.19 -15.36
CA THR A 132 2.94 21.87 -15.13
C THR A 132 2.20 21.36 -16.37
N GLU A 133 1.62 22.23 -17.19
CA GLU A 133 0.92 21.83 -18.41
C GLU A 133 1.88 21.21 -19.46
N GLU A 134 3.00 21.90 -19.73
CA GLU A 134 4.04 21.39 -20.63
C GLU A 134 4.64 20.09 -20.11
N PHE A 135 4.95 20.04 -18.81
CA PHE A 135 5.43 18.82 -18.16
C PHE A 135 4.45 17.66 -18.33
N TRP A 136 3.15 17.90 -18.10
CA TRP A 136 2.13 16.85 -18.17
C TRP A 136 2.00 16.24 -19.58
N GLN A 137 2.08 17.08 -20.61
CA GLN A 137 2.06 16.59 -22.01
C GLN A 137 3.25 15.65 -22.29
N LEU A 138 4.46 16.04 -21.88
CA LEU A 138 5.65 15.21 -22.04
C LEU A 138 5.59 13.93 -21.20
N PHE A 139 5.11 14.04 -19.96
CA PHE A 139 4.96 12.92 -19.07
C PHE A 139 3.94 11.89 -19.61
N MET A 140 2.81 12.36 -20.16
CA MET A 140 1.79 11.46 -20.72
C MET A 140 2.31 10.74 -21.97
N ALA A 141 3.09 11.37 -22.80
CA ALA A 141 3.71 10.71 -23.96
C ALA A 141 4.68 9.58 -23.52
N ASP A 142 5.52 9.81 -22.51
CA ASP A 142 6.41 8.78 -21.92
C ASP A 142 5.58 7.67 -21.25
N PHE A 143 4.51 8.02 -20.54
CA PHE A 143 3.62 7.06 -19.89
C PHE A 143 2.96 6.12 -20.92
N GLU A 144 2.31 6.66 -21.94
CA GLU A 144 1.59 5.88 -22.96
C GLU A 144 2.53 4.90 -23.66
N PHE A 145 3.72 5.35 -24.05
CA PHE A 145 4.73 4.50 -24.66
C PHE A 145 5.16 3.34 -23.74
N ASN A 146 5.49 3.63 -22.50
CA ASN A 146 5.96 2.61 -21.55
C ASN A 146 4.83 1.67 -21.12
N HIS A 147 3.61 2.19 -20.93
CA HIS A 147 2.43 1.39 -20.57
C HIS A 147 2.09 0.39 -21.68
N ALA A 148 1.99 0.84 -22.94
CA ALA A 148 1.74 -0.03 -24.09
C ALA A 148 2.80 -1.13 -24.22
N LYS A 149 4.09 -0.80 -23.98
CA LYS A 149 5.19 -1.75 -23.97
C LYS A 149 5.03 -2.80 -22.87
N LEU A 150 4.61 -2.41 -21.65
CA LEU A 150 4.40 -3.36 -20.54
C LEU A 150 3.24 -4.31 -20.84
N ILE A 151 2.15 -3.80 -21.38
CA ILE A 151 0.98 -4.61 -21.81
C ILE A 151 1.39 -5.61 -22.90
N SER A 152 2.13 -5.18 -23.92
CA SER A 152 2.59 -6.08 -24.99
C SER A 152 3.54 -7.19 -24.51
N GLN A 153 4.16 -7.02 -23.34
CA GLN A 153 5.04 -8.00 -22.68
C GLN A 153 4.33 -8.84 -21.60
N ASP A 154 3.00 -8.74 -21.49
CA ASP A 154 2.19 -9.39 -20.45
C ASP A 154 2.64 -9.06 -19.00
N LYS A 155 3.22 -7.86 -18.81
CA LYS A 155 3.69 -7.37 -17.50
C LYS A 155 2.60 -6.57 -16.78
N VAL A 156 1.43 -7.17 -16.61
CA VAL A 156 0.22 -6.51 -16.07
C VAL A 156 0.47 -5.82 -14.73
N ASN A 157 1.15 -6.49 -13.79
CA ASN A 157 1.43 -5.89 -12.47
C ASN A 157 2.34 -4.65 -12.54
N GLN A 158 3.25 -4.60 -13.52
CA GLN A 158 4.11 -3.42 -13.72
C GLN A 158 3.33 -2.28 -14.40
N ALA A 159 2.40 -2.60 -15.29
CA ALA A 159 1.50 -1.63 -15.91
C ALA A 159 0.60 -0.97 -14.85
N LEU A 160 -0.03 -1.76 -13.97
CA LEU A 160 -0.83 -1.24 -12.85
C LEU A 160 -0.01 -0.35 -11.88
N ALA A 161 1.23 -0.72 -11.60
CA ALA A 161 2.12 0.11 -10.77
C ALA A 161 2.51 1.43 -11.47
N LEU A 162 2.60 1.42 -12.81
CA LEU A 162 2.85 2.61 -13.60
C LEU A 162 1.62 3.53 -13.63
N GLU A 163 0.41 2.96 -13.71
CA GLU A 163 -0.86 3.68 -13.60
C GLU A 163 -1.01 4.38 -12.24
N ASP A 164 -0.80 3.66 -11.13
CA ASP A 164 -0.82 4.25 -9.79
C ASP A 164 0.17 5.41 -9.65
N LYS A 165 1.37 5.26 -10.22
CA LYS A 165 2.37 6.34 -10.25
C LYS A 165 1.91 7.54 -11.07
N LYS A 166 1.30 7.31 -12.25
CA LYS A 166 0.72 8.37 -13.09
C LYS A 166 -0.34 9.15 -12.32
N GLU A 167 -1.24 8.45 -11.63
CA GLU A 167 -2.30 9.09 -10.86
C GLU A 167 -1.77 9.88 -9.67
N CYS A 168 -0.75 9.37 -8.95
CA CYS A 168 -0.05 10.16 -7.93
C CYS A 168 0.52 11.46 -8.50
N ILE A 169 1.23 11.39 -9.64
CA ILE A 169 1.85 12.56 -10.28
C ILE A 169 0.79 13.54 -10.76
N ALA A 170 -0.36 13.08 -11.28
CA ALA A 170 -1.49 13.92 -11.66
C ALA A 170 -1.96 14.79 -10.49
N ILE A 171 -2.19 14.17 -9.32
CA ILE A 171 -2.63 14.90 -8.11
C ILE A 171 -1.62 15.98 -7.72
N PHE A 172 -0.32 15.68 -7.77
CA PHE A 172 0.72 16.68 -7.45
C PHE A 172 0.85 17.77 -8.52
N THR A 173 0.59 17.43 -9.78
CA THR A 173 0.56 18.39 -10.89
C THR A 173 -0.55 19.43 -10.70
N ASP A 174 -1.73 19.00 -10.23
CA ASP A 174 -2.86 19.89 -9.92
C ASP A 174 -2.60 20.79 -8.70
N LYS A 175 -1.65 20.45 -7.84
CA LYS A 175 -1.29 21.23 -6.63
C LYS A 175 -0.10 22.17 -6.83
N ALA A 176 0.49 22.17 -8.01
CA ALA A 176 1.69 22.94 -8.32
C ALA A 176 1.52 23.75 -9.63
N THR A 177 2.39 24.69 -9.86
CA THR A 177 2.46 25.47 -11.12
C THR A 177 3.73 25.20 -11.92
N THR A 178 4.72 24.57 -11.31
CA THR A 178 6.01 24.23 -11.93
C THR A 178 6.48 22.83 -11.52
N VAL A 179 7.40 22.27 -12.28
CA VAL A 179 8.06 20.98 -11.97
C VAL A 179 8.73 21.01 -10.59
N GLY A 180 9.39 22.12 -10.23
CA GLY A 180 9.95 22.28 -8.89
C GLY A 180 8.89 22.23 -7.79
N GLY A 181 7.71 22.81 -8.05
CA GLY A 181 6.54 22.73 -7.18
C GLY A 181 6.05 21.30 -7.02
N ILE A 182 5.91 20.52 -8.11
CA ILE A 182 5.54 19.09 -8.06
C ILE A 182 6.50 18.31 -7.14
N ILE A 183 7.81 18.49 -7.32
CA ILE A 183 8.83 17.82 -6.50
C ILE A 183 8.72 18.22 -5.03
N SER A 184 8.45 19.50 -4.75
CA SER A 184 8.27 20.00 -3.38
C SER A 184 7.03 19.40 -2.71
N GLU A 185 5.90 19.30 -3.43
CA GLU A 185 4.68 18.67 -2.93
C GLU A 185 4.87 17.17 -2.66
N ILE A 186 5.53 16.43 -3.55
CA ILE A 186 5.85 15.02 -3.33
C ILE A 186 6.63 14.85 -2.03
N LYS A 187 7.67 15.66 -1.82
CA LYS A 187 8.48 15.62 -0.60
C LYS A 187 7.65 15.98 0.63
N ARG A 188 6.83 17.03 0.56
CA ARG A 188 5.98 17.47 1.66
C ARG A 188 5.03 16.35 2.13
N VAL A 189 4.46 15.59 1.21
CA VAL A 189 3.48 14.54 1.55
C VAL A 189 4.14 13.29 2.12
N PHE A 190 5.29 12.87 1.59
CA PHE A 190 5.91 11.60 1.96
C PHE A 190 7.11 11.71 2.92
N ASP A 191 7.77 12.88 3.01
CA ASP A 191 8.93 13.08 3.90
C ASP A 191 8.53 13.62 5.28
N ASN A 192 7.26 14.01 5.49
CA ASN A 192 6.77 14.36 6.81
C ASN A 192 6.89 13.15 7.74
N ASN A 193 7.63 13.37 8.81
CA ASN A 193 8.13 12.37 9.74
C ASN A 193 7.03 11.81 10.65
N ASP A 194 6.10 10.99 10.15
CA ASP A 194 5.13 10.25 10.96
C ASP A 194 4.48 11.09 12.10
N GLU A 195 4.41 12.42 11.93
CA GLU A 195 3.91 13.39 12.91
C GLU A 195 2.41 13.65 12.78
N GLY A 196 1.72 12.85 12.00
CA GLY A 196 0.28 12.92 11.83
C GLY A 196 -0.47 12.06 12.84
N GLU A 197 -1.73 12.40 13.06
CA GLU A 197 -2.62 11.65 13.96
C GLU A 197 -3.32 10.48 13.25
N ILE A 198 -3.53 10.56 11.93
CA ILE A 198 -4.18 9.54 11.11
C ILE A 198 -3.12 8.94 10.17
N MET A 199 -2.94 7.64 10.24
CA MET A 199 -1.96 6.94 9.40
C MET A 199 -2.61 6.44 8.11
N LEU A 200 -2.08 6.85 6.96
CA LEU A 200 -2.42 6.29 5.65
C LEU A 200 -1.30 5.38 5.16
N SER A 201 -1.63 4.19 4.70
CA SER A 201 -0.62 3.23 4.26
C SER A 201 -1.14 2.29 3.19
N THR A 202 -0.24 1.78 2.35
CA THR A 202 -0.61 0.61 1.55
C THR A 202 -0.70 -0.63 2.41
N VAL A 203 -1.60 -1.57 2.06
CA VAL A 203 -1.75 -2.85 2.78
C VAL A 203 -0.43 -3.62 2.93
N HIS A 204 0.48 -3.46 1.96
CA HIS A 204 1.80 -4.10 2.02
C HIS A 204 2.70 -3.50 3.11
N LYS A 205 2.73 -2.18 3.23
CA LYS A 205 3.55 -1.48 4.23
C LYS A 205 2.96 -1.59 5.64
N ALA A 206 1.63 -1.66 5.74
CA ALA A 206 0.93 -1.84 7.01
C ALA A 206 1.07 -3.26 7.58
N LYS A 207 1.67 -4.22 6.85
CA LYS A 207 1.85 -5.57 7.37
C LYS A 207 2.61 -5.56 8.70
N GLY A 208 1.96 -6.09 9.74
CA GLY A 208 2.51 -6.14 11.11
C GLY A 208 2.13 -4.94 11.98
N LEU A 209 1.46 -3.92 11.44
CA LEU A 209 0.93 -2.81 12.21
C LEU A 209 -0.47 -3.14 12.72
N GLU A 210 -0.91 -2.40 13.74
CA GLU A 210 -2.19 -2.56 14.41
C GLU A 210 -2.80 -1.19 14.70
N ALA A 211 -4.14 -1.10 14.65
CA ALA A 211 -4.90 0.06 15.07
C ALA A 211 -6.29 -0.37 15.54
N ASP A 212 -6.91 0.41 16.42
CA ASP A 212 -8.25 0.12 16.94
C ASP A 212 -9.33 0.21 15.85
N ASN A 213 -9.17 1.17 14.94
CA ASN A 213 -10.03 1.32 13.77
C ASN A 213 -9.20 1.31 12.49
N VAL A 214 -9.64 0.51 11.53
CA VAL A 214 -8.99 0.38 10.21
C VAL A 214 -10.03 0.62 9.12
N TYR A 215 -9.75 1.58 8.25
CA TYR A 215 -10.51 1.86 7.02
C TYR A 215 -9.79 1.21 5.83
N ILE A 216 -10.53 0.52 4.97
CA ILE A 216 -9.99 -0.17 3.78
C ILE A 216 -10.74 0.28 2.53
#